data_b5d4f1424a9ee65eced11372aa5d4b99
#
_entry.id   b5d4f1424a9ee65eced11372aa5d4b99
#
_cell.length_a   1.000
_cell.length_b   1.000
_cell.length_c   1.000
_cell.angle_alpha   90.00
_cell.angle_beta   90.00
_cell.angle_gamma   90.00
#
_symmetry.space_group_name_H-M   'P 1'
#
loop_
_entity.id
_entity.type
_entity.pdbx_description
1 polymer ?
#
loop_
_entity_poly.entity_id
_entity_poly.type
_entity_poly.pdbx_seq_one_letter_code
_entity_poly.pdbx_strand_id
1 'polypeptide(L)'
;MRLKTFSASSMSDALKMVKEHFGEEAIIVSSQKAEMGLGVQVTAAVDTETEPSTKLNDDVLNRPSDVDEKLSSILSGQGVLPKITDEILNVCSTLGLDDIDTSLASSIDQIINFKTLPKASEHETFMLVGLPGAGKTVTTAKLATKAVMKGSKINVISTDNVRAGGIQQLEAFTKILKIDLMCAEDGHSLKEAISSGLPQCQTIIDCAGGNPFKKSDYMRQRDLINSTDAKVIMLLADGTDPLEAADLAQAYSELGAEGLIGTRTDLAKRHGSLITAAVSGNLNVYGMGVGPSVTDGLEQLNPVSLARLLLSEETK
;
A
#
# COMPACT_ATOMS: atom_id res chain seq x y z
N MET A 1 21.65 -19.68 4.92
CA MET A 1 22.55 -19.12 3.89
C MET A 1 23.04 -17.76 4.35
N ARG A 2 24.36 -17.54 4.51
CA ARG A 2 24.92 -16.23 4.92
C ARG A 2 25.61 -15.62 3.73
N LEU A 3 25.29 -14.37 3.41
CA LEU A 3 25.88 -13.58 2.33
C LEU A 3 26.85 -12.56 2.92
N LYS A 4 28.05 -12.43 2.35
CA LYS A 4 28.99 -11.37 2.69
C LYS A 4 29.80 -10.93 1.46
N THR A 5 30.03 -9.62 1.36
CA THR A 5 30.80 -9.03 0.27
C THR A 5 32.22 -8.72 0.74
N PHE A 6 33.20 -9.14 -0.04
CA PHE A 6 34.63 -8.93 0.20
C PHE A 6 35.19 -8.03 -0.89
N SER A 7 36.00 -7.05 -0.50
CA SER A 7 36.67 -6.12 -1.43
C SER A 7 38.18 -6.32 -1.34
N ALA A 8 38.85 -6.51 -2.47
CA ALA A 8 40.30 -6.68 -2.54
C ALA A 8 40.88 -6.05 -3.79
N SER A 9 42.22 -5.88 -3.81
CA SER A 9 42.96 -5.31 -4.94
C SER A 9 42.98 -6.23 -6.16
N SER A 10 42.85 -7.53 -5.97
CA SER A 10 42.78 -8.53 -7.04
C SER A 10 41.73 -9.58 -6.77
N MET A 11 41.27 -10.25 -7.84
CA MET A 11 40.32 -11.39 -7.72
C MET A 11 40.90 -12.51 -6.87
N SER A 12 42.22 -12.76 -6.98
CA SER A 12 42.88 -13.80 -6.21
C SER A 12 42.88 -13.51 -4.71
N ASP A 13 43.06 -12.25 -4.32
CA ASP A 13 43.03 -11.84 -2.92
C ASP A 13 41.59 -11.87 -2.37
N ALA A 14 40.61 -11.43 -3.17
CA ALA A 14 39.19 -11.53 -2.79
C ALA A 14 38.76 -12.98 -2.54
N LEU A 15 39.19 -13.90 -3.41
CA LEU A 15 38.88 -15.34 -3.26
C LEU A 15 39.61 -15.97 -2.05
N LYS A 16 40.83 -15.53 -1.72
CA LYS A 16 41.50 -15.95 -0.48
C LYS A 16 40.69 -15.51 0.77
N MET A 17 40.27 -14.26 0.80
CA MET A 17 39.43 -13.75 1.91
C MET A 17 38.11 -14.49 2.05
N VAL A 18 37.48 -14.89 0.94
CA VAL A 18 36.28 -15.70 0.95
C VAL A 18 36.56 -17.09 1.56
N LYS A 19 37.65 -17.76 1.11
CA LYS A 19 38.03 -19.07 1.63
C LYS A 19 38.44 -19.03 3.11
N GLU A 20 39.15 -18.02 3.54
CA GLU A 20 39.54 -17.83 4.94
C GLU A 20 38.34 -17.58 5.86
N HIS A 21 37.29 -16.94 5.33
CA HIS A 21 36.12 -16.56 6.14
C HIS A 21 34.99 -17.59 6.13
N PHE A 22 34.73 -18.24 4.99
CA PHE A 22 33.62 -19.16 4.77
C PHE A 22 34.04 -20.62 4.51
N GLY A 23 35.35 -20.88 4.39
CA GLY A 23 35.86 -22.22 4.08
C GLY A 23 35.84 -22.55 2.58
N GLU A 24 36.14 -23.81 2.25
CA GLU A 24 36.21 -24.24 0.84
C GLU A 24 34.85 -24.44 0.17
N GLU A 25 33.78 -24.52 0.93
CA GLU A 25 32.41 -24.71 0.44
C GLU A 25 31.66 -23.39 0.12
N ALA A 26 32.36 -22.26 0.12
CA ALA A 26 31.75 -20.98 -0.19
C ALA A 26 31.36 -20.87 -1.67
N ILE A 27 30.08 -20.53 -1.91
CA ILE A 27 29.53 -20.31 -3.25
C ILE A 27 29.66 -18.83 -3.61
N ILE A 28 30.30 -18.51 -4.73
CA ILE A 28 30.40 -17.14 -5.22
C ILE A 28 29.10 -16.78 -5.93
N VAL A 29 28.38 -15.79 -5.38
CA VAL A 29 27.07 -15.33 -5.90
C VAL A 29 27.23 -14.25 -6.95
N SER A 30 28.20 -13.33 -6.76
CA SER A 30 28.53 -12.28 -7.76
C SER A 30 29.96 -11.79 -7.63
N SER A 31 30.53 -11.32 -8.72
CA SER A 31 31.81 -10.61 -8.73
C SER A 31 31.72 -9.38 -9.63
N GLN A 32 32.14 -8.21 -9.14
CA GLN A 32 32.12 -6.95 -9.87
C GLN A 32 33.45 -6.22 -9.70
N LYS A 33 33.87 -5.44 -10.72
CA LYS A 33 34.98 -4.50 -10.57
C LYS A 33 34.51 -3.27 -9.82
N ALA A 34 35.27 -2.80 -8.85
CA ALA A 34 34.94 -1.59 -8.10
C ALA A 34 34.86 -0.36 -9.02
N GLU A 35 33.85 0.49 -8.81
CA GLU A 35 33.50 1.63 -9.69
C GLU A 35 34.58 2.70 -9.85
N MET A 36 35.71 2.65 -9.13
CA MET A 36 36.84 3.56 -9.26
C MET A 36 38.14 2.91 -9.79
N GLY A 37 38.06 1.77 -10.47
CA GLY A 37 39.18 1.22 -11.24
C GLY A 37 40.30 0.53 -10.45
N LEU A 38 40.23 0.44 -9.12
CA LEU A 38 41.22 -0.20 -8.26
C LEU A 38 40.55 -1.19 -7.30
N GLY A 39 40.32 -2.43 -7.79
CA GLY A 39 39.86 -3.53 -6.95
C GLY A 39 38.69 -4.34 -7.51
N VAL A 40 38.39 -5.43 -6.83
CA VAL A 40 37.29 -6.38 -7.14
C VAL A 40 36.45 -6.59 -5.89
N GLN A 41 35.15 -6.58 -6.05
CA GLN A 41 34.19 -6.99 -5.02
C GLN A 41 33.62 -8.37 -5.36
N VAL A 42 33.67 -9.28 -4.40
CA VAL A 42 33.14 -10.65 -4.51
C VAL A 42 32.13 -10.86 -3.39
N THR A 43 30.90 -11.19 -3.75
CA THR A 43 29.86 -11.60 -2.80
C THR A 43 29.81 -13.12 -2.78
N ALA A 44 30.03 -13.70 -1.61
CA ALA A 44 30.01 -15.13 -1.40
C ALA A 44 28.91 -15.52 -0.40
N ALA A 45 28.38 -16.71 -0.59
CA ALA A 45 27.40 -17.36 0.28
C ALA A 45 27.96 -18.70 0.78
N VAL A 46 27.59 -19.08 2.00
CA VAL A 46 27.80 -20.45 2.51
C VAL A 46 26.46 -21.04 2.93
N ASP A 47 26.23 -22.26 2.52
CA ASP A 47 25.08 -23.05 2.99
C ASP A 47 25.55 -23.83 4.23
N THR A 48 25.03 -23.47 5.39
CA THR A 48 25.33 -24.16 6.64
C THR A 48 24.38 -25.34 6.81
N GLU A 49 24.67 -26.45 6.11
CA GLU A 49 24.21 -27.76 6.57
C GLU A 49 25.45 -28.60 6.96
N THR A 50 25.34 -29.16 8.18
CA THR A 50 26.27 -30.10 8.87
C THR A 50 27.50 -29.49 9.54
N GLU A 51 27.46 -29.46 10.88
CA GLU A 51 28.09 -30.46 11.75
C GLU A 51 27.66 -30.30 13.22
N PRO A 52 27.66 -31.37 14.01
CA PRO A 52 27.06 -31.41 15.33
C PRO A 52 28.08 -31.10 16.44
N SER A 53 27.51 -30.63 17.56
CA SER A 53 28.12 -30.56 18.86
C SER A 53 29.00 -29.38 19.23
N THR A 54 28.35 -28.27 19.58
CA THR A 54 28.52 -27.74 20.94
C THR A 54 27.16 -27.19 21.35
N LYS A 55 26.62 -27.70 22.45
CA LYS A 55 25.42 -27.18 23.11
C LYS A 55 25.70 -25.74 23.51
N LEU A 56 25.48 -24.81 22.59
CA LEU A 56 25.24 -23.40 22.86
C LEU A 56 23.73 -23.27 22.93
N ASN A 57 23.27 -22.83 24.06
CA ASN A 57 21.87 -22.64 24.44
C ASN A 57 21.04 -22.11 23.27
N ASP A 58 20.16 -22.94 22.70
CA ASP A 58 19.09 -22.55 21.75
C ASP A 58 18.14 -21.50 22.37
N ASP A 59 18.21 -21.28 23.66
CA ASP A 59 17.41 -20.29 24.39
C ASP A 59 17.90 -18.82 24.20
N VAL A 60 19.08 -18.58 23.61
CA VAL A 60 19.62 -17.23 23.43
C VAL A 60 19.31 -16.68 22.02
N LEU A 61 19.03 -17.56 21.05
CA LEU A 61 18.71 -17.18 19.66
C LEU A 61 17.22 -16.91 19.43
N ASN A 62 16.37 -17.19 20.41
CA ASN A 62 14.91 -17.08 20.31
C ASN A 62 14.30 -16.11 21.36
N ARG A 63 15.08 -15.21 21.95
CA ARG A 63 14.48 -14.12 22.72
C ARG A 63 14.15 -13.01 21.74
N PRO A 64 12.87 -12.59 21.66
CA PRO A 64 12.51 -11.37 20.93
C PRO A 64 13.40 -10.24 21.42
N SER A 65 13.88 -9.41 20.50
CA SER A 65 14.58 -8.17 20.93
C SER A 65 13.56 -7.29 21.67
N ASP A 66 14.02 -6.40 22.57
CA ASP A 66 13.15 -5.43 23.23
C ASP A 66 12.32 -4.63 22.20
N VAL A 67 12.82 -4.48 20.99
CA VAL A 67 12.16 -3.83 19.87
C VAL A 67 11.02 -4.71 19.34
N ASP A 68 11.24 -6.02 19.16
CA ASP A 68 10.22 -6.95 18.65
C ASP A 68 9.04 -7.08 19.64
N GLU A 69 9.31 -7.15 20.94
CA GLU A 69 8.25 -7.20 21.96
C GLU A 69 7.40 -5.92 21.96
N LYS A 70 8.04 -4.76 21.88
CA LYS A 70 7.34 -3.47 21.78
C LYS A 70 6.53 -3.35 20.52
N LEU A 71 7.11 -3.70 19.36
CA LEU A 71 6.39 -3.66 18.07
C LEU A 71 5.21 -4.61 18.07
N SER A 72 5.35 -5.83 18.61
CA SER A 72 4.26 -6.79 18.75
C SER A 72 3.10 -6.21 19.57
N SER A 73 3.41 -5.57 20.70
CA SER A 73 2.42 -4.91 21.54
C SER A 73 1.70 -3.77 20.82
N ILE A 74 2.46 -2.91 20.12
CA ILE A 74 1.91 -1.77 19.36
C ILE A 74 1.02 -2.27 18.23
N LEU A 75 1.48 -3.18 17.40
CA LEU A 75 0.72 -3.71 16.26
C LEU A 75 -0.56 -4.41 16.71
N SER A 76 -0.48 -5.18 17.80
CA SER A 76 -1.66 -5.79 18.42
C SER A 76 -2.62 -4.73 18.96
N GLY A 77 -2.13 -3.70 19.64
CA GLY A 77 -2.90 -2.55 20.13
C GLY A 77 -3.60 -1.79 18.99
N GLN A 78 -2.95 -1.67 17.84
CA GLN A 78 -3.51 -1.10 16.62
C GLN A 78 -4.51 -2.02 15.90
N GLY A 79 -4.64 -3.27 16.34
CA GLY A 79 -5.54 -4.25 15.74
C GLY A 79 -5.01 -4.86 14.44
N VAL A 80 -3.71 -4.93 14.25
CA VAL A 80 -3.11 -5.69 13.14
C VAL A 80 -3.30 -7.18 13.39
N LEU A 81 -3.68 -7.95 12.36
CA LEU A 81 -3.87 -9.39 12.50
C LEU A 81 -2.56 -10.11 12.88
N PRO A 82 -2.59 -11.13 13.76
CA PRO A 82 -1.39 -11.81 14.25
C PRO A 82 -0.46 -12.29 13.13
N LYS A 83 -1.00 -12.89 12.08
CA LYS A 83 -0.21 -13.35 10.92
C LYS A 83 0.59 -12.23 10.27
N ILE A 84 0.01 -11.04 10.15
CA ILE A 84 0.67 -9.87 9.54
C ILE A 84 1.67 -9.27 10.53
N THR A 85 1.33 -9.28 11.82
CA THR A 85 2.28 -8.90 12.88
C THR A 85 3.53 -9.77 12.83
N ASP A 86 3.37 -11.10 12.74
CA ASP A 86 4.49 -12.03 12.64
C ASP A 86 5.33 -11.78 11.37
N GLU A 87 4.70 -11.46 10.25
CA GLU A 87 5.40 -11.12 9.00
C GLU A 87 6.24 -9.84 9.16
N ILE A 88 5.68 -8.79 9.76
CA ILE A 88 6.39 -7.54 10.06
C ILE A 88 7.57 -7.80 11.01
N LEU A 89 7.37 -8.55 12.10
CA LEU A 89 8.41 -8.86 13.08
C LEU A 89 9.54 -9.70 12.48
N ASN A 90 9.23 -10.66 11.59
CA ASN A 90 10.25 -11.43 10.88
C ASN A 90 11.15 -10.53 10.02
N VAL A 91 10.57 -9.53 9.35
CA VAL A 91 11.36 -8.56 8.59
C VAL A 91 12.17 -7.67 9.55
N CYS A 92 11.58 -7.17 10.63
CA CYS A 92 12.28 -6.39 11.66
C CYS A 92 13.51 -7.13 12.20
N SER A 93 13.33 -8.39 12.61
CA SER A 93 14.43 -9.22 13.13
C SER A 93 15.52 -9.46 12.08
N THR A 94 15.15 -9.59 10.80
CA THR A 94 16.10 -9.77 9.70
C THR A 94 16.92 -8.49 9.45
N LEU A 95 16.29 -7.32 9.60
CA LEU A 95 16.96 -6.03 9.43
C LEU A 95 17.89 -5.69 10.60
N GLY A 96 17.59 -6.16 11.81
CA GLY A 96 18.40 -5.97 13.02
C GLY A 96 18.59 -4.49 13.40
N LEU A 97 17.57 -3.67 13.23
CA LEU A 97 17.60 -2.25 13.55
C LEU A 97 17.13 -2.03 15.00
N ASP A 98 17.88 -1.23 15.77
CA ASP A 98 17.59 -0.95 17.18
C ASP A 98 16.53 0.14 17.38
N ASP A 99 16.28 0.97 16.37
CA ASP A 99 15.30 2.05 16.42
C ASP A 99 13.93 1.58 15.94
N ILE A 100 12.92 1.73 16.79
CA ILE A 100 11.54 1.23 16.52
C ILE A 100 10.92 1.89 15.29
N ASP A 101 11.05 3.22 15.16
CA ASP A 101 10.48 3.97 14.04
C ASP A 101 11.06 3.50 12.70
N THR A 102 12.38 3.40 12.64
CA THR A 102 13.10 2.98 11.43
C THR A 102 12.85 1.51 11.11
N SER A 103 12.82 0.64 12.14
CA SER A 103 12.57 -0.79 12.00
C SER A 103 11.17 -1.04 11.43
N LEU A 104 10.15 -0.41 12.03
CA LEU A 104 8.77 -0.54 11.55
C LEU A 104 8.59 0.04 10.15
N ALA A 105 9.11 1.24 9.87
CA ALA A 105 9.00 1.86 8.56
C ALA A 105 9.67 1.01 7.46
N SER A 106 10.87 0.47 7.75
CA SER A 106 11.60 -0.37 6.78
C SER A 106 10.90 -1.71 6.54
N SER A 107 10.28 -2.29 7.57
CA SER A 107 9.52 -3.53 7.44
C SER A 107 8.23 -3.33 6.65
N ILE A 108 7.52 -2.24 6.90
CA ILE A 108 6.34 -1.84 6.13
C ILE A 108 6.69 -1.64 4.65
N ASP A 109 7.83 -1.01 4.35
CA ASP A 109 8.29 -0.76 2.96
C ASP A 109 8.58 -2.06 2.19
N GLN A 110 8.98 -3.13 2.89
CA GLN A 110 9.20 -4.44 2.26
C GLN A 110 7.92 -5.24 2.01
N ILE A 111 6.88 -5.01 2.82
CA ILE A 111 5.64 -5.80 2.80
C ILE A 111 4.54 -5.11 1.99
N ILE A 112 4.50 -3.76 2.01
CA ILE A 112 3.45 -2.96 1.39
C ILE A 112 4.04 -2.07 0.31
N ASN A 113 3.44 -2.09 -0.88
CA ASN A 113 3.79 -1.17 -1.94
C ASN A 113 3.05 0.16 -1.79
N PHE A 114 3.78 1.26 -1.91
CA PHE A 114 3.23 2.62 -1.87
C PHE A 114 3.27 3.26 -3.25
N LYS A 115 2.18 3.93 -3.61
CA LYS A 115 2.08 4.71 -4.84
C LYS A 115 1.66 6.14 -4.54
N THR A 116 2.01 7.06 -5.42
CA THR A 116 1.56 8.46 -5.30
C THR A 116 0.07 8.56 -5.56
N LEU A 117 -0.60 9.46 -4.82
CA LEU A 117 -1.99 9.81 -5.13
C LEU A 117 -2.12 10.21 -6.61
N PRO A 118 -3.26 9.89 -7.25
CA PRO A 118 -3.52 10.24 -8.62
C PRO A 118 -3.19 11.70 -8.93
N LYS A 119 -2.35 11.92 -9.92
CA LYS A 119 -1.96 13.28 -10.37
C LYS A 119 -2.64 13.60 -11.69
N ALA A 120 -3.25 14.76 -11.77
CA ALA A 120 -3.94 15.18 -12.99
C ALA A 120 -3.05 15.26 -14.24
N SER A 121 -1.73 15.33 -14.07
CA SER A 121 -0.76 15.31 -15.17
C SER A 121 -0.53 13.93 -15.78
N GLU A 122 -1.01 12.87 -15.16
CA GLU A 122 -0.77 11.50 -15.61
C GLU A 122 -1.81 11.03 -16.66
N HIS A 123 -2.87 11.80 -16.88
CA HIS A 123 -3.95 11.52 -17.86
C HIS A 123 -4.58 10.12 -17.73
N GLU A 124 -4.52 9.55 -16.52
CA GLU A 124 -5.02 8.21 -16.24
C GLU A 124 -6.47 8.24 -15.78
N THR A 125 -7.15 7.13 -15.96
CA THR A 125 -8.49 6.92 -15.43
C THR A 125 -8.42 6.13 -14.12
N PHE A 126 -9.07 6.64 -13.08
CA PHE A 126 -9.17 5.99 -11.78
C PHE A 126 -10.63 5.73 -11.44
N MET A 127 -10.91 4.54 -10.95
CA MET A 127 -12.24 4.12 -10.51
C MET A 127 -12.22 3.86 -9.00
N LEU A 128 -13.03 4.61 -8.25
CA LEU A 128 -13.11 4.49 -6.80
C LEU A 128 -14.24 3.52 -6.42
N VAL A 129 -13.89 2.39 -5.83
CA VAL A 129 -14.80 1.34 -5.38
C VAL A 129 -14.80 1.19 -3.86
N GLY A 130 -15.76 0.46 -3.30
CA GLY A 130 -15.84 0.22 -1.86
C GLY A 130 -17.28 0.16 -1.36
N LEU A 131 -17.45 -0.20 -0.09
CA LEU A 131 -18.75 -0.31 0.55
C LEU A 131 -19.54 1.01 0.52
N PRO A 132 -20.87 0.96 0.65
CA PRO A 132 -21.65 2.17 0.94
C PRO A 132 -21.10 2.89 2.17
N GLY A 133 -20.91 4.20 2.07
CA GLY A 133 -20.35 5.00 3.17
C GLY A 133 -18.83 4.98 3.30
N ALA A 134 -18.08 4.26 2.46
CA ALA A 134 -16.60 4.24 2.48
C ALA A 134 -15.94 5.58 2.06
N GLY A 135 -16.69 6.62 1.74
CA GLY A 135 -16.15 7.94 1.45
C GLY A 135 -15.80 8.20 -0.03
N LYS A 136 -16.25 7.39 -0.98
CA LYS A 136 -15.92 7.50 -2.41
C LYS A 136 -16.21 8.88 -2.99
N THR A 137 -17.44 9.35 -2.87
CA THR A 137 -17.88 10.67 -3.38
C THR A 137 -17.05 11.83 -2.80
N VAL A 138 -16.75 11.78 -1.50
CA VAL A 138 -15.92 12.81 -0.86
C VAL A 138 -14.47 12.72 -1.33
N THR A 139 -13.93 11.53 -1.50
CA THR A 139 -12.56 11.34 -2.02
C THR A 139 -12.46 11.77 -3.48
N THR A 140 -13.49 11.49 -4.30
CA THR A 140 -13.59 12.04 -5.67
C THR A 140 -13.54 13.56 -5.67
N ALA A 141 -14.33 14.22 -4.81
CA ALA A 141 -14.32 15.67 -4.66
C ALA A 141 -12.94 16.20 -4.21
N LYS A 142 -12.27 15.52 -3.28
CA LYS A 142 -10.90 15.87 -2.83
C LYS A 142 -9.88 15.80 -3.96
N LEU A 143 -9.89 14.72 -4.73
CA LEU A 143 -8.97 14.53 -5.86
C LEU A 143 -9.25 15.59 -6.95
N ALA A 144 -10.52 15.83 -7.28
CA ALA A 144 -10.92 16.84 -8.24
C ALA A 144 -10.50 18.24 -7.79
N THR A 145 -10.71 18.58 -6.52
CA THR A 145 -10.28 19.88 -5.95
C THR A 145 -8.77 20.04 -6.05
N LYS A 146 -8.00 19.00 -5.68
CA LYS A 146 -6.53 19.00 -5.75
C LYS A 146 -6.02 19.20 -7.19
N ALA A 147 -6.70 18.62 -8.18
CA ALA A 147 -6.39 18.80 -9.59
C ALA A 147 -6.64 20.25 -10.05
N VAL A 148 -7.82 20.79 -9.76
CA VAL A 148 -8.21 22.16 -10.14
C VAL A 148 -7.33 23.22 -9.45
N MET A 149 -7.00 23.03 -8.17
CA MET A 149 -6.09 23.94 -7.46
C MET A 149 -4.68 23.96 -8.05
N LYS A 150 -4.27 22.88 -8.72
CA LYS A 150 -3.01 22.83 -9.49
C LYS A 150 -3.15 23.35 -10.94
N GLY A 151 -4.30 23.90 -11.29
CA GLY A 151 -4.57 24.42 -12.63
C GLY A 151 -4.83 23.36 -13.70
N SER A 152 -5.06 22.11 -13.30
CA SER A 152 -5.31 20.98 -14.22
C SER A 152 -6.80 20.84 -14.50
N LYS A 153 -7.14 20.44 -15.73
CA LYS A 153 -8.49 19.99 -16.08
C LYS A 153 -8.64 18.52 -15.71
N ILE A 154 -9.87 18.14 -15.36
CA ILE A 154 -10.20 16.78 -14.93
C ILE A 154 -11.61 16.42 -15.37
N ASN A 155 -11.82 15.14 -15.70
CA ASN A 155 -13.14 14.57 -15.92
C ASN A 155 -13.62 13.89 -14.63
N VAL A 156 -14.89 14.10 -14.30
CA VAL A 156 -15.53 13.42 -13.18
C VAL A 156 -16.79 12.72 -13.66
N ILE A 157 -16.88 11.42 -13.39
CA ILE A 157 -18.01 10.59 -13.78
C ILE A 157 -18.60 9.96 -12.52
N SER A 158 -19.91 9.97 -12.37
CA SER A 158 -20.61 9.24 -11.31
C SER A 158 -21.38 8.07 -11.88
N THR A 159 -21.31 6.92 -11.19
CA THR A 159 -22.18 5.77 -11.45
C THR A 159 -23.15 5.52 -10.29
N ASP A 160 -23.25 6.45 -9.32
CA ASP A 160 -24.09 6.29 -8.13
C ASP A 160 -25.55 6.73 -8.35
N ASN A 161 -26.22 6.06 -9.28
CA ASN A 161 -27.65 6.28 -9.57
C ASN A 161 -28.58 5.60 -8.55
N VAL A 162 -28.03 4.80 -7.63
CA VAL A 162 -28.80 4.00 -6.69
C VAL A 162 -29.12 4.75 -5.40
N ARG A 163 -28.21 5.57 -4.95
CA ARG A 163 -28.34 6.29 -3.67
C ARG A 163 -29.08 7.61 -3.89
N ALA A 164 -30.18 7.81 -3.18
CA ALA A 164 -30.88 9.09 -3.17
C ALA A 164 -29.93 10.22 -2.74
N GLY A 165 -29.75 11.20 -3.61
CA GLY A 165 -28.86 12.34 -3.35
C GLY A 165 -27.35 12.10 -3.62
N GLY A 166 -26.94 10.91 -4.09
CA GLY A 166 -25.54 10.58 -4.37
C GLY A 166 -24.95 11.50 -5.46
N ILE A 167 -25.62 11.56 -6.60
CA ILE A 167 -25.23 12.43 -7.72
C ILE A 167 -25.28 13.90 -7.31
N GLN A 168 -26.35 14.35 -6.63
CA GLN A 168 -26.52 15.74 -6.20
C GLN A 168 -25.40 16.20 -5.25
N GLN A 169 -24.93 15.32 -4.38
CA GLN A 169 -23.79 15.60 -3.50
C GLN A 169 -22.53 15.89 -4.30
N LEU A 170 -22.19 15.03 -5.28
CA LEU A 170 -21.00 15.22 -6.12
C LEU A 170 -21.16 16.43 -7.05
N GLU A 171 -22.38 16.63 -7.60
CA GLU A 171 -22.72 17.76 -8.45
C GLU A 171 -22.52 19.11 -7.74
N ALA A 172 -22.83 19.20 -6.45
CA ALA A 172 -22.58 20.39 -5.66
C ALA A 172 -21.09 20.75 -5.61
N PHE A 173 -20.20 19.75 -5.47
CA PHE A 173 -18.74 19.97 -5.51
C PHE A 173 -18.26 20.34 -6.92
N THR A 174 -18.68 19.60 -7.93
CA THR A 174 -18.23 19.83 -9.31
C THR A 174 -18.68 21.18 -9.85
N LYS A 175 -19.87 21.68 -9.48
CA LYS A 175 -20.33 23.03 -9.79
C LYS A 175 -19.42 24.13 -9.22
N ILE A 176 -18.99 23.99 -7.96
CA ILE A 176 -18.04 24.93 -7.34
C ILE A 176 -16.70 24.92 -8.09
N LEU A 177 -16.26 23.74 -8.51
CA LEU A 177 -15.00 23.56 -9.25
C LEU A 177 -15.12 23.88 -10.74
N LYS A 178 -16.33 24.19 -11.25
CA LYS A 178 -16.64 24.41 -12.67
C LYS A 178 -16.27 23.21 -13.54
N ILE A 179 -16.58 22.02 -13.05
CA ILE A 179 -16.42 20.74 -13.73
C ILE A 179 -17.82 20.23 -14.12
N ASP A 180 -17.97 19.82 -15.38
CA ASP A 180 -19.19 19.15 -15.82
C ASP A 180 -19.19 17.71 -15.31
N LEU A 181 -20.18 17.38 -14.46
CA LEU A 181 -20.35 16.02 -13.96
C LEU A 181 -21.03 15.16 -15.02
N MET A 182 -20.36 14.11 -15.44
CA MET A 182 -20.93 13.09 -16.30
C MET A 182 -21.53 11.94 -15.46
N CYS A 183 -22.58 11.28 -15.95
CA CYS A 183 -23.22 10.16 -15.28
C CYS A 183 -23.23 8.92 -16.20
N ALA A 184 -23.09 7.75 -15.60
CA ALA A 184 -23.21 6.48 -16.30
C ALA A 184 -23.97 5.47 -15.42
N GLU A 185 -24.76 4.57 -16.03
CA GLU A 185 -25.58 3.60 -15.30
C GLU A 185 -25.01 2.19 -15.38
N ASP A 186 -24.29 1.89 -16.46
CA ASP A 186 -23.72 0.59 -16.79
C ASP A 186 -22.37 0.73 -17.51
N GLY A 187 -21.75 -0.39 -17.84
CA GLY A 187 -20.46 -0.41 -18.52
C GLY A 187 -20.46 0.22 -19.91
N HIS A 188 -21.60 0.19 -20.62
CA HIS A 188 -21.70 0.80 -21.96
C HIS A 188 -21.72 2.33 -21.86
N SER A 189 -22.64 2.88 -21.07
CA SER A 189 -22.72 4.32 -20.83
C SER A 189 -21.47 4.89 -20.16
N LEU A 190 -20.76 4.08 -19.37
CA LEU A 190 -19.48 4.48 -18.79
C LEU A 190 -18.39 4.64 -19.85
N LYS A 191 -18.29 3.73 -20.83
CA LYS A 191 -17.37 3.89 -21.99
C LYS A 191 -17.66 5.15 -22.78
N GLU A 192 -18.95 5.40 -23.05
CA GLU A 192 -19.38 6.62 -23.76
C GLU A 192 -19.02 7.89 -22.98
N ALA A 193 -19.26 7.91 -21.66
CA ALA A 193 -18.91 9.03 -20.80
C ALA A 193 -17.39 9.30 -20.79
N ILE A 194 -16.55 8.25 -20.69
CA ILE A 194 -15.09 8.41 -20.76
C ILE A 194 -14.67 8.96 -22.13
N SER A 195 -15.24 8.44 -23.23
CA SER A 195 -14.91 8.85 -24.58
C SER A 195 -15.35 10.30 -24.90
N SER A 196 -16.43 10.76 -24.29
CA SER A 196 -16.95 12.14 -24.45
C SER A 196 -16.26 13.16 -23.54
N GLY A 197 -15.47 12.71 -22.59
CA GLY A 197 -14.73 13.58 -21.68
C GLY A 197 -13.65 14.42 -22.38
N LEU A 198 -13.10 15.37 -21.65
CA LEU A 198 -11.99 16.20 -22.13
C LEU A 198 -10.79 15.30 -22.46
N PRO A 199 -10.22 15.39 -23.66
CA PRO A 199 -9.08 14.55 -24.05
C PRO A 199 -7.84 14.93 -23.25
N GLN A 200 -6.97 13.95 -23.03
CA GLN A 200 -5.71 14.13 -22.30
C GLN A 200 -5.89 14.74 -20.90
N CYS A 201 -7.00 14.41 -20.25
CA CYS A 201 -7.28 14.79 -18.87
C CYS A 201 -7.41 13.54 -18.00
N GLN A 202 -7.01 13.66 -16.74
CA GLN A 202 -7.31 12.63 -15.75
C GLN A 202 -8.82 12.45 -15.64
N THR A 203 -9.27 11.21 -15.52
CA THR A 203 -10.68 10.88 -15.28
C THR A 203 -10.81 10.19 -13.92
N ILE A 204 -11.74 10.65 -13.09
CA ILE A 204 -12.08 10.00 -11.82
C ILE A 204 -13.54 9.56 -11.87
N ILE A 205 -13.75 8.27 -11.59
CA ILE A 205 -15.06 7.62 -11.59
C ILE A 205 -15.47 7.35 -10.14
N ASP A 206 -16.54 8.00 -9.68
CA ASP A 206 -17.20 7.75 -8.40
C ASP A 206 -18.20 6.61 -8.56
N CYS A 207 -17.86 5.42 -8.09
CA CYS A 207 -18.74 4.28 -8.20
C CYS A 207 -19.81 4.25 -7.11
N ALA A 208 -21.00 3.77 -7.47
CA ALA A 208 -21.99 3.38 -6.48
C ALA A 208 -21.39 2.40 -5.47
N GLY A 209 -21.73 2.58 -4.20
CA GLY A 209 -21.33 1.62 -3.17
C GLY A 209 -21.94 0.24 -3.44
N GLY A 210 -21.16 -0.81 -3.21
CA GLY A 210 -21.62 -2.18 -3.38
C GLY A 210 -20.95 -3.12 -2.39
N ASN A 211 -21.68 -4.13 -1.97
CA ASN A 211 -21.13 -5.20 -1.14
C ASN A 211 -20.62 -6.33 -2.05
N PRO A 212 -19.29 -6.62 -2.08
CA PRO A 212 -18.72 -7.63 -2.96
C PRO A 212 -19.20 -9.05 -2.63
N PHE A 213 -19.72 -9.30 -1.43
CA PHE A 213 -20.28 -10.58 -1.00
C PHE A 213 -21.74 -10.77 -1.45
N LYS A 214 -22.40 -9.72 -1.96
CA LYS A 214 -23.74 -9.77 -2.52
C LYS A 214 -23.67 -9.89 -4.03
N LYS A 215 -24.15 -11.01 -4.58
CA LYS A 215 -24.08 -11.35 -6.00
C LYS A 215 -24.49 -10.21 -6.95
N SER A 216 -25.61 -9.51 -6.66
CA SER A 216 -26.11 -8.41 -7.50
C SER A 216 -25.13 -7.23 -7.55
N ASP A 217 -24.53 -6.88 -6.42
CA ASP A 217 -23.61 -5.77 -6.29
C ASP A 217 -22.26 -6.13 -6.91
N TYR A 218 -21.79 -7.37 -6.68
CA TYR A 218 -20.59 -7.93 -7.31
C TYR A 218 -20.69 -7.88 -8.84
N MET A 219 -21.79 -8.38 -9.41
CA MET A 219 -21.97 -8.42 -10.87
C MET A 219 -22.01 -7.01 -11.49
N ARG A 220 -22.69 -6.07 -10.82
CA ARG A 220 -22.72 -4.65 -11.26
C ARG A 220 -21.34 -4.02 -11.22
N GLN A 221 -20.60 -4.18 -10.14
CA GLN A 221 -19.25 -3.62 -10.02
C GLN A 221 -18.30 -4.26 -11.04
N ARG A 222 -18.37 -5.57 -11.23
CA ARG A 222 -17.57 -6.29 -12.23
C ARG A 222 -17.85 -5.81 -13.66
N ASP A 223 -19.11 -5.54 -14.00
CA ASP A 223 -19.49 -4.99 -15.31
C ASP A 223 -18.84 -3.62 -15.54
N LEU A 224 -18.94 -2.71 -14.58
CA LEU A 224 -18.32 -1.39 -14.63
C LEU A 224 -16.79 -1.49 -14.74
N ILE A 225 -16.15 -2.31 -13.92
CA ILE A 225 -14.69 -2.48 -13.91
C ILE A 225 -14.21 -3.06 -15.24
N ASN A 226 -14.83 -4.13 -15.73
CA ASN A 226 -14.45 -4.78 -16.98
C ASN A 226 -14.76 -3.94 -18.24
N SER A 227 -15.56 -2.90 -18.09
CA SER A 227 -15.88 -2.01 -19.21
C SER A 227 -14.78 -0.98 -19.50
N THR A 228 -13.77 -0.84 -18.64
CA THR A 228 -12.75 0.19 -18.75
C THR A 228 -11.36 -0.34 -18.44
N ASP A 229 -10.32 0.39 -18.86
CA ASP A 229 -8.93 0.18 -18.43
C ASP A 229 -8.57 1.06 -17.23
N ALA A 230 -9.55 1.44 -16.41
CA ALA A 230 -9.33 2.29 -15.26
C ALA A 230 -8.55 1.55 -14.16
N LYS A 231 -7.63 2.26 -13.51
CA LYS A 231 -7.00 1.78 -12.28
C LYS A 231 -8.03 1.79 -11.16
N VAL A 232 -8.32 0.62 -10.61
CA VAL A 232 -9.35 0.46 -9.59
C VAL A 232 -8.74 0.63 -8.21
N ILE A 233 -9.25 1.60 -7.45
CA ILE A 233 -8.80 1.90 -6.09
C ILE A 233 -9.94 1.63 -5.13
N MET A 234 -9.69 0.70 -4.20
CA MET A 234 -10.60 0.42 -3.09
C MET A 234 -10.50 1.52 -2.04
N LEU A 235 -11.64 1.99 -1.56
CA LEU A 235 -11.73 2.85 -0.39
C LEU A 235 -12.19 2.04 0.81
N LEU A 236 -11.41 2.11 1.89
CA LEU A 236 -11.69 1.48 3.16
C LEU A 236 -11.85 2.55 4.25
N ALA A 237 -12.98 2.51 4.97
CA ALA A 237 -13.09 3.32 6.18
C ALA A 237 -12.15 2.76 7.25
N ASP A 238 -11.25 3.59 7.73
CA ASP A 238 -10.33 3.21 8.79
C ASP A 238 -11.09 2.92 10.09
N GLY A 239 -10.57 2.04 10.92
CA GLY A 239 -11.28 1.51 12.08
C GLY A 239 -12.31 0.43 11.74
N THR A 240 -12.39 -0.04 10.49
CA THR A 240 -13.10 -1.28 10.13
C THR A 240 -12.46 -2.45 10.89
N ASP A 241 -13.28 -3.43 11.28
CA ASP A 241 -12.74 -4.66 11.88
C ASP A 241 -11.66 -5.27 10.98
N PRO A 242 -10.50 -5.67 11.52
CA PRO A 242 -9.38 -6.14 10.71
C PRO A 242 -9.68 -7.39 9.87
N LEU A 243 -10.50 -8.33 10.38
CA LEU A 243 -10.90 -9.51 9.61
C LEU A 243 -11.82 -9.12 8.46
N GLU A 244 -12.79 -8.26 8.72
CA GLU A 244 -13.66 -7.71 7.68
C GLU A 244 -12.86 -6.92 6.64
N ALA A 245 -11.86 -6.16 7.07
CA ALA A 245 -10.96 -5.42 6.17
C ALA A 245 -10.15 -6.35 5.27
N ALA A 246 -9.67 -7.49 5.79
CA ALA A 246 -8.99 -8.52 5.02
C ALA A 246 -9.91 -9.14 3.96
N ASP A 247 -11.10 -9.58 4.37
CA ASP A 247 -12.07 -10.22 3.47
C ASP A 247 -12.53 -9.25 2.36
N LEU A 248 -12.80 -7.99 2.71
CA LEU A 248 -13.15 -6.95 1.74
C LEU A 248 -12.00 -6.69 0.76
N ALA A 249 -10.78 -6.58 1.24
CA ALA A 249 -9.62 -6.31 0.39
C ALA A 249 -9.38 -7.45 -0.61
N GLN A 250 -9.51 -8.70 -0.18
CA GLN A 250 -9.42 -9.86 -1.06
C GLN A 250 -10.53 -9.85 -2.12
N ALA A 251 -11.78 -9.65 -1.69
CA ALA A 251 -12.92 -9.62 -2.61
C ALA A 251 -12.84 -8.49 -3.64
N TYR A 252 -12.37 -7.30 -3.24
CA TYR A 252 -12.15 -6.20 -4.18
C TYR A 252 -10.92 -6.41 -5.08
N SER A 253 -9.86 -7.05 -4.58
CA SER A 253 -8.70 -7.45 -5.39
C SER A 253 -9.12 -8.46 -6.48
N GLU A 254 -9.97 -9.44 -6.16
CA GLU A 254 -10.55 -10.37 -7.15
C GLU A 254 -11.44 -9.66 -8.19
N LEU A 255 -12.08 -8.55 -7.82
CA LEU A 255 -12.82 -7.69 -8.75
C LEU A 255 -11.90 -6.84 -9.64
N GLY A 256 -10.59 -6.77 -9.34
CA GLY A 256 -9.62 -6.00 -10.11
C GLY A 256 -9.11 -4.74 -9.39
N ALA A 257 -9.40 -4.55 -8.10
CA ALA A 257 -8.78 -3.46 -7.36
C ALA A 257 -7.27 -3.72 -7.20
N GLU A 258 -6.47 -2.71 -7.53
CA GLU A 258 -5.01 -2.73 -7.40
C GLU A 258 -4.50 -1.74 -6.34
N GLY A 259 -5.37 -0.85 -5.86
CA GLY A 259 -5.03 0.22 -4.95
C GLY A 259 -5.95 0.35 -3.75
N LEU A 260 -5.45 0.98 -2.69
CA LEU A 260 -6.13 1.27 -1.44
C LEU A 260 -5.97 2.73 -1.06
N ILE A 261 -7.07 3.36 -0.69
CA ILE A 261 -7.08 4.64 0.04
C ILE A 261 -7.86 4.44 1.33
N GLY A 262 -7.21 4.72 2.48
CA GLY A 262 -7.89 4.81 3.77
C GLY A 262 -8.75 6.06 3.85
N THR A 263 -9.89 5.99 4.49
CA THR A 263 -10.77 7.16 4.72
C THR A 263 -11.15 7.25 6.19
N ARG A 264 -11.58 8.42 6.65
CA ARG A 264 -12.01 8.65 8.04
C ARG A 264 -10.92 8.36 9.08
N THR A 265 -9.65 8.52 8.72
CA THR A 265 -8.55 8.27 9.66
C THR A 265 -8.57 9.24 10.85
N ASP A 266 -9.16 10.41 10.68
CA ASP A 266 -9.45 11.39 11.72
C ASP A 266 -10.47 10.92 12.78
N LEU A 267 -11.27 9.90 12.47
CA LEU A 267 -12.27 9.31 13.36
C LEU A 267 -11.83 7.96 13.93
N ALA A 268 -10.80 7.36 13.36
CA ALA A 268 -10.28 6.08 13.79
C ALA A 268 -9.27 6.26 14.93
N LYS A 269 -9.35 5.36 15.90
CA LYS A 269 -8.38 5.26 16.99
C LYS A 269 -7.29 4.22 16.71
N ARG A 270 -7.60 3.26 15.84
CA ARG A 270 -6.71 2.16 15.47
C ARG A 270 -6.64 2.06 13.96
N HIS A 271 -5.44 1.85 13.44
CA HIS A 271 -5.15 1.91 12.01
C HIS A 271 -4.73 0.55 11.42
N GLY A 272 -4.80 -0.52 12.20
CA GLY A 272 -4.43 -1.88 11.79
C GLY A 272 -5.26 -2.42 10.63
N SER A 273 -6.51 -1.94 10.45
CA SER A 273 -7.35 -2.30 9.32
C SER A 273 -6.75 -1.92 7.96
N LEU A 274 -6.02 -0.79 7.89
CA LEU A 274 -5.38 -0.34 6.64
C LEU A 274 -4.22 -1.26 6.24
N ILE A 275 -3.37 -1.62 7.20
CA ILE A 275 -2.27 -2.56 6.95
C ILE A 275 -2.83 -3.92 6.57
N THR A 276 -3.80 -4.39 7.32
CA THR A 276 -4.44 -5.69 7.08
C THR A 276 -5.04 -5.76 5.67
N ALA A 277 -5.76 -4.73 5.25
CA ALA A 277 -6.33 -4.66 3.90
C ALA A 277 -5.23 -4.61 2.82
N ALA A 278 -4.19 -3.80 3.01
CA ALA A 278 -3.10 -3.67 2.05
C ALA A 278 -2.39 -5.01 1.81
N VAL A 279 -2.06 -5.72 2.90
CA VAL A 279 -1.35 -7.02 2.83
C VAL A 279 -2.27 -8.11 2.31
N SER A 280 -3.49 -8.25 2.87
CA SER A 280 -4.42 -9.33 2.52
C SER A 280 -4.92 -9.24 1.07
N GLY A 281 -5.13 -8.04 0.55
CA GLY A 281 -5.56 -7.81 -0.83
C GLY A 281 -4.40 -7.60 -1.81
N ASN A 282 -3.14 -7.60 -1.35
CA ASN A 282 -1.97 -7.21 -2.15
C ASN A 282 -2.19 -5.87 -2.87
N LEU A 283 -2.69 -4.87 -2.14
CA LEU A 283 -3.09 -3.58 -2.67
C LEU A 283 -1.99 -2.53 -2.47
N ASN A 284 -1.73 -1.74 -3.51
CA ASN A 284 -0.82 -0.60 -3.40
C ASN A 284 -1.48 0.52 -2.57
N VAL A 285 -0.81 1.04 -1.56
CA VAL A 285 -1.34 2.12 -0.72
C VAL A 285 -1.05 3.47 -1.37
N TYR A 286 -2.10 4.24 -1.64
CA TYR A 286 -2.00 5.57 -2.27
C TYR A 286 -2.04 6.71 -1.25
N GLY A 287 -2.84 6.57 -0.21
CA GLY A 287 -3.00 7.64 0.77
C GLY A 287 -4.15 7.43 1.75
N MET A 288 -4.45 8.47 2.49
CA MET A 288 -5.52 8.46 3.48
C MET A 288 -6.29 9.78 3.55
N GLY A 289 -7.56 9.70 3.91
CA GLY A 289 -8.41 10.85 4.19
C GLY A 289 -8.33 11.23 5.66
N VAL A 290 -7.70 12.36 5.94
CA VAL A 290 -7.35 12.84 7.30
C VAL A 290 -8.34 13.85 7.88
N GLY A 291 -9.49 14.05 7.24
CA GLY A 291 -10.50 14.96 7.75
C GLY A 291 -11.60 15.27 6.73
N PRO A 292 -12.63 16.02 7.12
CA PRO A 292 -13.77 16.36 6.25
C PRO A 292 -13.42 17.40 5.18
N SER A 293 -12.34 18.18 5.34
CA SER A 293 -11.93 19.20 4.39
C SER A 293 -11.70 18.62 3.00
N VAL A 294 -12.23 19.30 1.98
CA VAL A 294 -12.05 18.88 0.58
C VAL A 294 -10.71 19.36 0.01
N THR A 295 -10.16 20.44 0.57
CA THR A 295 -8.88 21.01 0.13
C THR A 295 -7.67 20.26 0.68
N ASP A 296 -7.69 19.95 1.98
CA ASP A 296 -6.52 19.44 2.70
C ASP A 296 -6.73 18.04 3.30
N GLY A 297 -7.92 17.48 3.14
CA GLY A 297 -8.32 16.25 3.80
C GLY A 297 -7.85 14.94 3.13
N LEU A 298 -6.89 14.98 2.19
CA LEU A 298 -6.34 13.78 1.55
C LEU A 298 -4.82 13.87 1.49
N GLU A 299 -4.15 13.00 2.24
CA GLU A 299 -2.70 12.92 2.34
C GLU A 299 -2.16 11.68 1.66
N GLN A 300 -0.96 11.79 1.09
CA GLN A 300 -0.23 10.66 0.56
C GLN A 300 0.41 9.89 1.70
N LEU A 301 0.28 8.56 1.68
CA LEU A 301 1.00 7.69 2.59
C LEU A 301 2.34 7.23 1.99
N ASN A 302 3.29 7.03 2.88
CA ASN A 302 4.56 6.36 2.64
C ASN A 302 4.90 5.50 3.88
N PRO A 303 5.91 4.62 3.83
CA PRO A 303 6.25 3.74 4.96
C PRO A 303 6.47 4.49 6.27
N VAL A 304 7.17 5.62 6.22
CA VAL A 304 7.48 6.43 7.42
C VAL A 304 6.23 7.07 8.01
N SER A 305 5.36 7.64 7.18
CA SER A 305 4.11 8.26 7.66
C SER A 305 3.13 7.22 8.22
N LEU A 306 3.08 6.02 7.64
CA LEU A 306 2.26 4.93 8.16
C LEU A 306 2.83 4.39 9.49
N ALA A 307 4.15 4.19 9.58
CA ALA A 307 4.79 3.78 10.83
C ALA A 307 4.51 4.79 11.95
N ARG A 308 4.68 6.09 11.70
CA ARG A 308 4.36 7.15 12.66
C ARG A 308 2.89 7.16 13.09
N LEU A 309 1.97 6.90 12.15
CA LEU A 309 0.55 6.81 12.46
C LEU A 309 0.27 5.69 13.47
N LEU A 310 0.91 4.53 13.31
CA LEU A 310 0.77 3.38 14.21
C LEU A 310 1.42 3.62 15.58
N LEU A 311 2.54 4.35 15.61
CA LEU A 311 3.29 4.64 16.84
C LEU A 311 2.72 5.80 17.63
N SER A 312 1.86 6.63 17.03
CA SER A 312 1.39 7.90 17.63
C SER A 312 0.50 7.77 18.87
N GLU A 313 0.07 6.58 19.25
CA GLU A 313 -0.81 6.38 20.42
C GLU A 313 -0.09 6.13 21.76
N GLU A 314 1.23 5.96 21.80
CA GLU A 314 1.95 5.83 23.08
C GLU A 314 2.15 7.18 23.82
N THR A 315 1.76 8.31 23.23
CA THR A 315 2.11 9.66 23.74
C THR A 315 0.91 10.47 24.28
N LYS A 316 -0.24 9.82 24.58
CA LYS A 316 -1.37 10.52 25.21
C LYS A 316 -1.85 9.86 26.49
#